data_7ee8bb266726163e837536cade4a01db
#
_entry.id   7ee8bb266726163e837536cade4a01db
#
_cell.length_a   1.000
_cell.length_b   1.000
_cell.length_c   1.000
_cell.angle_alpha   90.00
_cell.angle_beta   90.00
_cell.angle_gamma   90.00
#
_symmetry.space_group_name_H-M   'P 1'
#
loop_
_entity.id
_entity.type
_entity.pdbx_description
1 polymer ?
#
loop_
_entity_poly.entity_id
_entity_poly.type
_entity_poly.pdbx_seq_one_letter_code
_entity_poly.pdbx_strand_id
1 'polypeptide(L)'
;MICDKCQKQATYSRKYSGETLCSECFSNSILHKVAKTISKYKMIKNNELVCVAVSGGKDSLVLLDILNKMSKTHNFRLLVVTIDEGIPGYRDEALKIVESFCMQLKIQHKIFSYKKLFDLTLEESLELRKDQKLSSCSICGTFRRRALDHAAKSINANVIATGHNLDDVLQTFLINTLSGDTAKIGWMDPDTSSNKLRKIKPLSEIYESEIVFYAFTNNLPFQTEPCPHMDEGIRTELREFLNSLESNHSGIKNNMYSSILKISQIVKKANHKEKLNCSVCGNECTGDVCSVCKMITRLTNE
;
A
#
# COMPACT_ATOMS: atom_id res chain seq x y z
N MET A 1 8.52 32.62 5.58
CA MET A 1 7.83 32.01 6.73
C MET A 1 8.84 31.34 7.63
N ILE A 2 8.61 31.31 8.94
CA ILE A 2 9.49 30.73 9.96
C ILE A 2 8.86 29.42 10.46
N CYS A 3 9.70 28.44 10.75
CA CYS A 3 9.24 27.13 11.26
C CYS A 3 8.68 27.26 12.69
N ASP A 4 7.48 26.80 12.92
CA ASP A 4 6.78 26.87 14.21
C ASP A 4 7.50 26.08 15.34
N LYS A 5 8.40 25.14 14.98
CA LYS A 5 9.07 24.26 15.96
C LYS A 5 10.49 24.67 16.29
N CYS A 6 11.26 25.22 15.35
CA CYS A 6 12.70 25.48 15.58
C CYS A 6 13.18 26.84 15.10
N GLN A 7 12.30 27.71 14.64
CA GLN A 7 12.58 29.10 14.19
C GLN A 7 13.49 29.19 12.95
N LYS A 8 13.88 28.07 12.30
CA LYS A 8 14.58 28.04 11.01
C LYS A 8 13.62 28.46 9.88
N GLN A 9 14.17 28.74 8.70
CA GLN A 9 13.36 29.01 7.52
C GLN A 9 12.45 27.81 7.22
N ALA A 10 11.15 28.07 7.05
CA ALA A 10 10.17 27.05 6.74
C ALA A 10 10.13 26.76 5.23
N THR A 11 9.90 25.51 4.89
CA THR A 11 9.83 24.98 3.52
C THR A 11 8.50 24.29 3.20
N TYR A 12 7.69 24.01 4.21
CA TYR A 12 6.40 23.33 4.06
C TYR A 12 5.32 23.99 4.90
N SER A 13 4.13 24.18 4.31
CA SER A 13 2.94 24.65 5.01
C SER A 13 1.83 23.60 4.96
N ARG A 14 1.44 23.13 6.12
CA ARG A 14 0.42 22.10 6.31
C ARG A 14 -0.95 22.75 6.51
N LYS A 15 -1.70 22.95 5.42
CA LYS A 15 -2.96 23.73 5.42
C LYS A 15 -3.99 23.21 6.42
N TYR A 16 -4.15 21.88 6.54
CA TYR A 16 -5.16 21.28 7.42
C TYR A 16 -4.90 21.42 8.93
N SER A 17 -3.69 21.75 9.34
CA SER A 17 -3.33 22.01 10.75
C SER A 17 -2.82 23.43 10.99
N GLY A 18 -2.58 24.21 9.93
CA GLY A 18 -1.98 25.53 10.02
C GLY A 18 -0.49 25.56 10.35
N GLU A 19 0.17 24.38 10.49
CA GLU A 19 1.59 24.31 10.82
C GLU A 19 2.47 24.70 9.64
N THR A 20 3.53 25.44 9.94
CA THR A 20 4.58 25.80 8.99
C THR A 20 5.91 25.25 9.47
N LEU A 21 6.57 24.40 8.68
CA LEU A 21 7.69 23.58 9.11
C LEU A 21 8.90 23.71 8.18
N CYS A 22 10.12 23.66 8.74
CA CYS A 22 11.33 23.39 7.96
C CYS A 22 11.42 21.90 7.59
N SER A 23 12.27 21.55 6.63
CA SER A 23 12.43 20.17 6.13
C SER A 23 12.73 19.15 7.23
N GLU A 24 13.56 19.50 8.21
CA GLU A 24 13.91 18.63 9.33
C GLU A 24 12.73 18.40 10.28
N CYS A 25 12.08 19.48 10.72
CA CYS A 25 10.89 19.39 11.58
C CYS A 25 9.72 18.71 10.88
N PHE A 26 9.57 18.91 9.58
CA PHE A 26 8.60 18.21 8.77
C PHE A 26 8.86 16.70 8.75
N SER A 27 10.10 16.27 8.40
CA SER A 27 10.47 14.84 8.37
C SER A 27 10.24 14.17 9.72
N ASN A 28 10.63 14.82 10.82
CA ASN A 28 10.38 14.33 12.17
C ASN A 28 8.87 14.24 12.48
N SER A 29 8.08 15.20 12.03
CA SER A 29 6.62 15.17 12.22
C SER A 29 5.96 13.98 11.50
N ILE A 30 6.45 13.62 10.30
CA ILE A 30 5.97 12.44 9.57
C ILE A 30 6.32 11.15 10.31
N LEU A 31 7.58 11.02 10.78
CA LEU A 31 7.98 9.88 11.62
C LEU A 31 7.07 9.72 12.84
N HIS A 32 6.78 10.81 13.56
CA HIS A 32 5.88 10.79 14.70
C HIS A 32 4.44 10.39 14.35
N LYS A 33 3.90 10.91 13.22
CA LYS A 33 2.56 10.55 12.75
C LYS A 33 2.47 9.06 12.44
N VAL A 34 3.46 8.52 11.72
CA VAL A 34 3.52 7.08 11.39
C VAL A 34 3.65 6.23 12.65
N ALA A 35 4.53 6.61 13.59
CA ALA A 35 4.67 5.91 14.86
C ALA A 35 3.36 5.90 15.66
N LYS A 36 2.65 7.05 15.69
CA LYS A 36 1.33 7.17 16.34
C LYS A 36 0.30 6.24 15.68
N THR A 37 0.26 6.19 14.34
CA THR A 37 -0.63 5.31 13.58
C THR A 37 -0.35 3.84 13.89
N ILE A 38 0.94 3.43 13.86
CA ILE A 38 1.36 2.06 14.20
C ILE A 38 0.93 1.69 15.63
N SER A 39 1.15 2.57 16.59
CA SER A 39 0.78 2.36 17.99
C SER A 39 -0.74 2.29 18.19
N LYS A 40 -1.48 3.26 17.61
CA LYS A 40 -2.95 3.37 17.69
C LYS A 40 -3.66 2.09 17.24
N TYR A 41 -3.18 1.48 16.15
CA TYR A 41 -3.78 0.28 15.58
C TYR A 41 -3.00 -1.00 15.91
N LYS A 42 -2.02 -0.95 16.82
CA LYS A 42 -1.20 -2.09 17.25
C LYS A 42 -0.63 -2.88 16.05
N MET A 43 -0.16 -2.14 15.03
CA MET A 43 0.23 -2.71 13.74
C MET A 43 1.46 -3.60 13.81
N ILE A 44 2.44 -3.25 14.63
CA ILE A 44 3.70 -3.99 14.81
C ILE A 44 3.90 -4.26 16.30
N LYS A 45 4.27 -5.49 16.63
CA LYS A 45 4.58 -5.93 17.99
C LYS A 45 6.09 -6.16 18.15
N ASN A 46 6.55 -6.24 19.39
CA ASN A 46 7.96 -6.56 19.67
C ASN A 46 8.36 -7.92 19.10
N ASN A 47 9.61 -8.02 18.66
CA ASN A 47 10.25 -9.20 18.06
C ASN A 47 9.66 -9.68 16.74
N GLU A 48 8.72 -8.95 16.12
CA GLU A 48 8.13 -9.37 14.85
C GLU A 48 9.06 -9.15 13.66
N LEU A 49 8.88 -9.99 12.65
CA LEU A 49 9.43 -9.81 11.32
C LEU A 49 8.38 -9.12 10.45
N VAL A 50 8.70 -7.92 9.99
CA VAL A 50 7.87 -7.12 9.08
C VAL A 50 8.36 -7.30 7.65
N CYS A 51 7.54 -7.90 6.81
CA CYS A 51 7.70 -7.94 5.37
C CYS A 51 7.29 -6.59 4.79
N VAL A 52 8.23 -5.77 4.34
CA VAL A 52 7.95 -4.49 3.69
C VAL A 52 7.79 -4.72 2.20
N ALA A 53 6.59 -4.51 1.68
CA ALA A 53 6.30 -4.61 0.25
C ALA A 53 6.77 -3.33 -0.46
N VAL A 54 7.84 -3.43 -1.24
CA VAL A 54 8.45 -2.28 -1.92
C VAL A 54 8.33 -2.44 -3.42
N SER A 55 7.66 -1.49 -4.07
CA SER A 55 7.43 -1.50 -5.52
C SER A 55 8.44 -0.69 -6.34
N GLY A 56 9.26 0.13 -5.70
CA GLY A 56 10.13 1.12 -6.36
C GLY A 56 9.50 2.51 -6.49
N GLY A 57 8.19 2.65 -6.27
CA GLY A 57 7.52 3.95 -6.22
C GLY A 57 7.71 4.68 -4.89
N LYS A 58 7.52 6.00 -4.91
CA LYS A 58 7.75 6.93 -3.79
C LYS A 58 7.17 6.46 -2.45
N ASP A 59 5.90 6.02 -2.44
CA ASP A 59 5.18 5.66 -1.22
C ASP A 59 5.84 4.46 -0.52
N SER A 60 6.22 3.45 -1.30
CA SER A 60 6.84 2.24 -0.78
C SER A 60 8.26 2.48 -0.24
N LEU A 61 9.02 3.39 -0.86
CA LEU A 61 10.37 3.73 -0.42
C LEU A 61 10.35 4.66 0.80
N VAL A 62 9.39 5.59 0.87
CA VAL A 62 9.15 6.39 2.09
C VAL A 62 8.75 5.48 3.25
N LEU A 63 7.87 4.50 3.02
CA LEU A 63 7.53 3.50 4.04
C LEU A 63 8.77 2.75 4.53
N LEU A 64 9.61 2.27 3.60
CA LEU A 64 10.83 1.54 3.94
C LEU A 64 11.80 2.40 4.75
N ASP A 65 12.05 3.64 4.35
CA ASP A 65 12.93 4.56 5.06
C ASP A 65 12.43 4.83 6.49
N ILE A 66 11.14 5.11 6.65
CA ILE A 66 10.53 5.36 7.96
C ILE A 66 10.63 4.12 8.85
N LEU A 67 10.23 2.94 8.35
CA LEU A 67 10.29 1.71 9.13
C LEU A 67 11.73 1.32 9.47
N ASN A 68 12.71 1.57 8.58
CA ASN A 68 14.12 1.37 8.87
C ASN A 68 14.62 2.29 9.99
N LYS A 69 14.25 3.57 9.97
CA LYS A 69 14.56 4.50 11.07
C LYS A 69 13.95 4.04 12.38
N MET A 70 12.70 3.58 12.37
CA MET A 70 12.00 3.09 13.55
C MET A 70 12.59 1.78 14.08
N SER A 71 13.00 0.84 13.22
CA SER A 71 13.56 -0.46 13.65
C SER A 71 14.86 -0.34 14.43
N LYS A 72 15.55 0.79 14.33
CA LYS A 72 16.78 1.09 15.11
C LYS A 72 16.48 1.42 16.57
N THR A 73 15.27 1.84 16.89
CA THR A 73 14.83 2.25 18.24
C THR A 73 13.72 1.39 18.80
N HIS A 74 13.08 0.58 17.97
CA HIS A 74 11.99 -0.32 18.33
C HIS A 74 12.38 -1.76 18.02
N ASN A 75 11.94 -2.70 18.83
CA ASN A 75 12.34 -4.09 18.73
C ASN A 75 11.50 -4.86 17.69
N PHE A 76 11.77 -4.63 16.39
CA PHE A 76 11.25 -5.43 15.27
C PHE A 76 12.28 -5.51 14.13
N ARG A 77 12.15 -6.49 13.27
CA ARG A 77 13.06 -6.74 12.14
C ARG A 77 12.36 -6.48 10.82
N LEU A 78 13.13 -6.07 9.80
CA LEU A 78 12.64 -5.82 8.45
C LEU A 78 13.21 -6.83 7.46
N LEU A 79 12.39 -7.22 6.50
CA LEU A 79 12.79 -7.87 5.26
C LEU A 79 11.99 -7.24 4.13
N VAL A 80 12.68 -6.82 3.07
CA VAL A 80 12.04 -6.20 1.91
C VAL A 80 11.64 -7.28 0.90
N VAL A 81 10.42 -7.17 0.39
CA VAL A 81 9.91 -8.01 -0.69
C VAL A 81 9.46 -7.12 -1.84
N THR A 82 9.92 -7.46 -3.04
CA THR A 82 9.44 -6.86 -4.28
C THR A 82 8.75 -7.93 -5.12
N ILE A 83 7.60 -7.57 -5.67
CA ILE A 83 6.90 -8.41 -6.64
C ILE A 83 7.26 -7.92 -8.03
N ASP A 84 7.75 -8.82 -8.86
CA ASP A 84 7.99 -8.59 -10.27
C ASP A 84 6.79 -9.09 -11.07
N GLU A 85 6.06 -8.16 -11.66
CA GLU A 85 4.86 -8.42 -12.46
C GLU A 85 5.20 -8.82 -13.91
N GLY A 86 6.45 -8.66 -14.33
CA GLY A 86 6.91 -8.97 -15.68
C GLY A 86 6.46 -7.92 -16.71
N ILE A 87 6.54 -6.63 -16.36
CA ILE A 87 6.32 -5.50 -17.28
C ILE A 87 7.70 -5.04 -17.78
N PRO A 88 8.08 -5.34 -19.03
CA PRO A 88 9.42 -5.05 -19.56
C PRO A 88 9.77 -3.55 -19.49
N GLY A 89 11.02 -3.23 -19.20
CA GLY A 89 11.51 -1.85 -19.06
C GLY A 89 11.06 -1.19 -17.76
N TYR A 90 9.75 -1.08 -17.56
CA TYR A 90 9.16 -0.45 -16.38
C TYR A 90 9.58 -1.14 -15.07
N ARG A 91 9.51 -2.48 -15.04
CA ARG A 91 9.82 -3.23 -13.82
C ARG A 91 11.31 -3.35 -13.55
N ASP A 92 12.11 -3.40 -14.60
CA ASP A 92 13.57 -3.50 -14.51
C ASP A 92 14.20 -2.29 -13.81
N GLU A 93 13.73 -1.07 -14.11
CA GLU A 93 14.17 0.15 -13.44
C GLU A 93 13.80 0.14 -11.96
N ALA A 94 12.54 -0.17 -11.65
CA ALA A 94 12.05 -0.24 -10.28
C ALA A 94 12.86 -1.24 -9.43
N LEU A 95 13.19 -2.40 -9.98
CA LEU A 95 13.99 -3.42 -9.29
C LEU A 95 15.38 -2.90 -8.95
N LYS A 96 16.08 -2.27 -9.91
CA LYS A 96 17.42 -1.68 -9.69
C LYS A 96 17.40 -0.62 -8.59
N ILE A 97 16.38 0.25 -8.57
CA ILE A 97 16.20 1.28 -7.54
C ILE A 97 16.07 0.62 -6.16
N VAL A 98 15.20 -0.39 -6.03
CA VAL A 98 14.95 -1.07 -4.75
C VAL A 98 16.19 -1.83 -4.28
N GLU A 99 16.88 -2.56 -5.17
CA GLU A 99 18.10 -3.28 -4.84
C GLU A 99 19.19 -2.34 -4.31
N SER A 100 19.46 -1.24 -5.03
CA SER A 100 20.43 -0.23 -4.63
C SER A 100 20.09 0.37 -3.27
N PHE A 101 18.82 0.73 -3.04
CA PHE A 101 18.39 1.33 -1.79
C PHE A 101 18.47 0.33 -0.62
N CYS A 102 18.09 -0.93 -0.84
CA CYS A 102 18.23 -1.99 0.16
C CYS A 102 19.70 -2.25 0.54
N MET A 103 20.62 -2.24 -0.43
CA MET A 103 22.06 -2.34 -0.18
C MET A 103 22.57 -1.17 0.67
N GLN A 104 22.17 0.06 0.34
CA GLN A 104 22.51 1.25 1.13
C GLN A 104 22.03 1.16 2.58
N LEU A 105 20.81 0.65 2.78
CA LEU A 105 20.21 0.49 4.11
C LEU A 105 20.69 -0.77 4.84
N LYS A 106 21.42 -1.68 4.16
CA LYS A 106 21.84 -3.00 4.67
C LYS A 106 20.67 -3.88 5.10
N ILE A 107 19.57 -3.85 4.33
CA ILE A 107 18.35 -4.64 4.57
C ILE A 107 18.28 -5.76 3.55
N GLN A 108 17.94 -6.97 4.01
CA GLN A 108 17.74 -8.11 3.12
C GLN A 108 16.55 -7.87 2.18
N HIS A 109 16.77 -8.13 0.88
CA HIS A 109 15.78 -7.98 -0.18
C HIS A 109 15.53 -9.31 -0.88
N LYS A 110 14.26 -9.63 -1.16
CA LYS A 110 13.84 -10.80 -1.96
C LYS A 110 12.85 -10.39 -3.03
N ILE A 111 13.04 -10.96 -4.22
CA ILE A 111 12.18 -10.74 -5.39
C ILE A 111 11.36 -11.99 -5.65
N PHE A 112 10.05 -11.80 -5.87
CA PHE A 112 9.10 -12.84 -6.27
C PHE A 112 8.42 -12.41 -7.57
N SER A 113 8.42 -13.27 -8.59
CA SER A 113 7.83 -12.93 -9.88
C SER A 113 6.49 -13.64 -10.11
N TYR A 114 5.59 -13.00 -10.84
CA TYR A 114 4.35 -13.62 -11.30
C TYR A 114 4.62 -14.86 -12.12
N LYS A 115 5.63 -14.82 -13.01
CA LYS A 115 6.01 -15.96 -13.87
C LYS A 115 6.30 -17.21 -13.05
N LYS A 116 7.03 -17.07 -11.93
CA LYS A 116 7.36 -18.21 -11.04
C LYS A 116 6.17 -18.68 -10.18
N LEU A 117 5.22 -17.80 -9.87
CA LEU A 117 4.11 -18.10 -8.97
C LEU A 117 2.83 -18.55 -9.69
N PHE A 118 2.64 -18.10 -10.92
CA PHE A 118 1.38 -18.25 -11.65
C PHE A 118 1.58 -18.75 -13.08
N ASP A 119 2.83 -19.01 -13.52
CA ASP A 119 3.23 -19.33 -14.90
C ASP A 119 2.89 -18.26 -15.94
N LEU A 120 2.46 -17.10 -15.50
CA LEU A 120 2.06 -15.95 -16.32
C LEU A 120 2.71 -14.66 -15.81
N THR A 121 3.18 -13.82 -16.71
CA THR A 121 3.47 -12.41 -16.44
C THR A 121 2.19 -11.58 -16.51
N LEU A 122 2.25 -10.29 -16.16
CA LEU A 122 1.11 -9.41 -16.40
C LEU A 122 0.84 -9.24 -17.90
N GLU A 123 1.89 -9.04 -18.72
CA GLU A 123 1.76 -8.89 -20.17
C GLU A 123 1.10 -10.13 -20.81
N GLU A 124 1.61 -11.33 -20.52
CA GLU A 124 1.00 -12.58 -20.99
C GLU A 124 -0.48 -12.70 -20.53
N SER A 125 -0.79 -12.24 -19.30
CA SER A 125 -2.17 -12.25 -18.81
C SER A 125 -3.07 -11.28 -19.57
N LEU A 126 -2.53 -10.14 -20.03
CA LEU A 126 -3.26 -9.17 -20.82
C LEU A 126 -3.48 -9.65 -22.26
N GLU A 127 -2.52 -10.35 -22.85
CA GLU A 127 -2.68 -11.00 -24.16
C GLU A 127 -3.79 -12.07 -24.14
N LEU A 128 -3.88 -12.84 -23.06
CA LEU A 128 -4.93 -13.85 -22.87
C LEU A 128 -6.31 -13.27 -22.54
N ARG A 129 -6.39 -11.98 -22.19
CA ARG A 129 -7.63 -11.32 -21.76
C ARG A 129 -8.67 -11.23 -22.88
N LYS A 130 -9.73 -12.04 -22.80
CA LYS A 130 -10.87 -11.98 -23.72
C LYS A 130 -11.89 -10.90 -23.32
N ASP A 131 -12.13 -10.74 -22.02
CA ASP A 131 -13.08 -9.76 -21.47
C ASP A 131 -12.42 -8.38 -21.30
N GLN A 132 -12.72 -7.47 -22.22
CA GLN A 132 -12.19 -6.08 -22.21
C GLN A 132 -12.69 -5.24 -21.02
N LYS A 133 -13.74 -5.68 -20.31
CA LYS A 133 -14.21 -5.02 -19.06
C LYS A 133 -13.32 -5.35 -17.87
N LEU A 134 -12.47 -6.37 -17.98
CA LEU A 134 -11.53 -6.75 -16.94
C LEU A 134 -10.25 -5.88 -17.07
N SER A 135 -10.14 -4.83 -16.28
CA SER A 135 -8.98 -3.92 -16.35
C SER A 135 -7.67 -4.60 -15.95
N SER A 136 -6.55 -4.15 -16.55
CA SER A 136 -5.19 -4.57 -16.21
C SER A 136 -4.90 -4.43 -14.71
N CYS A 137 -5.32 -3.33 -14.10
CA CYS A 137 -5.19 -3.09 -12.66
C CYS A 137 -5.93 -4.12 -11.79
N SER A 138 -7.07 -4.64 -12.26
CA SER A 138 -7.83 -5.69 -11.56
C SER A 138 -7.08 -7.02 -11.57
N ILE A 139 -6.52 -7.41 -12.71
CA ILE A 139 -5.70 -8.62 -12.87
C ILE A 139 -4.45 -8.48 -12.00
N CYS A 140 -3.68 -7.42 -12.22
CA CYS A 140 -2.44 -7.15 -11.50
C CYS A 140 -2.66 -7.10 -9.98
N GLY A 141 -3.68 -6.39 -9.51
CA GLY A 141 -3.99 -6.29 -8.09
C GLY A 141 -4.38 -7.63 -7.46
N THR A 142 -5.03 -8.51 -8.21
CA THR A 142 -5.40 -9.85 -7.73
C THR A 142 -4.16 -10.73 -7.57
N PHE A 143 -3.28 -10.79 -8.56
CA PHE A 143 -2.04 -11.55 -8.50
C PHE A 143 -1.07 -10.98 -7.47
N ARG A 144 -0.90 -9.64 -7.42
CA ARG A 144 -0.01 -8.98 -6.47
C ARG A 144 -0.36 -9.28 -5.01
N ARG A 145 -1.63 -9.25 -4.64
CA ARG A 145 -2.07 -9.60 -3.28
C ARG A 145 -1.70 -11.05 -2.92
N ARG A 146 -1.90 -11.98 -3.84
CA ARG A 146 -1.53 -13.39 -3.62
C ARG A 146 -0.02 -13.59 -3.56
N ALA A 147 0.74 -12.93 -4.45
CA ALA A 147 2.19 -13.00 -4.48
C ALA A 147 2.80 -12.48 -3.17
N LEU A 148 2.28 -11.37 -2.64
CA LEU A 148 2.69 -10.83 -1.33
C LEU A 148 2.37 -11.79 -0.18
N ASP A 149 1.20 -12.42 -0.19
CA ASP A 149 0.83 -13.42 0.83
C ASP A 149 1.76 -14.64 0.79
N HIS A 150 2.08 -15.11 -0.42
CA HIS A 150 3.04 -16.20 -0.62
C HIS A 150 4.44 -15.82 -0.14
N ALA A 151 4.94 -14.66 -0.57
CA ALA A 151 6.25 -14.15 -0.19
C ALA A 151 6.40 -14.01 1.32
N ALA A 152 5.42 -13.39 1.98
CA ALA A 152 5.44 -13.20 3.43
C ALA A 152 5.41 -14.53 4.21
N LYS A 153 4.61 -15.50 3.75
CA LYS A 153 4.59 -16.85 4.32
C LYS A 153 5.94 -17.58 4.15
N SER A 154 6.56 -17.48 2.97
CA SER A 154 7.84 -18.15 2.67
C SER A 154 9.04 -17.64 3.49
N ILE A 155 8.92 -16.41 4.02
CA ILE A 155 9.93 -15.80 4.90
C ILE A 155 9.51 -15.82 6.38
N ASN A 156 8.41 -16.48 6.71
CA ASN A 156 7.83 -16.52 8.06
C ASN A 156 7.59 -15.13 8.67
N ALA A 157 7.11 -14.18 7.85
CA ALA A 157 6.78 -12.85 8.34
C ALA A 157 5.49 -12.86 9.19
N ASN A 158 5.46 -12.04 10.23
CA ASN A 158 4.29 -11.81 11.06
C ASN A 158 3.34 -10.77 10.44
N VAL A 159 3.92 -9.82 9.68
CA VAL A 159 3.26 -8.63 9.19
C VAL A 159 3.69 -8.33 7.77
N ILE A 160 2.75 -7.91 6.91
CA ILE A 160 3.02 -7.27 5.62
C ILE A 160 2.71 -5.78 5.75
N ALA A 161 3.71 -4.92 5.57
CA ALA A 161 3.55 -3.48 5.51
C ALA A 161 3.53 -3.01 4.04
N THR A 162 2.52 -2.21 3.69
CA THR A 162 2.35 -1.66 2.34
C THR A 162 2.30 -0.14 2.38
N GLY A 163 2.80 0.52 1.33
CA GLY A 163 2.90 1.97 1.22
C GLY A 163 1.59 2.70 0.89
N HIS A 164 0.44 2.10 1.15
CA HIS A 164 -0.84 2.79 0.93
C HIS A 164 -1.00 3.97 1.88
N ASN A 165 -1.22 5.14 1.30
CA ASN A 165 -1.38 6.42 1.98
C ASN A 165 -2.85 6.78 2.22
N LEU A 166 -3.12 7.97 2.78
CA LEU A 166 -4.47 8.46 3.04
C LEU A 166 -5.30 8.54 1.76
N ASP A 167 -4.73 9.12 0.70
CA ASP A 167 -5.41 9.30 -0.59
C ASP A 167 -5.80 7.96 -1.22
N ASP A 168 -4.94 6.93 -1.13
CA ASP A 168 -5.25 5.57 -1.58
C ASP A 168 -6.43 4.94 -0.83
N VAL A 169 -6.50 5.18 0.49
CA VAL A 169 -7.61 4.68 1.31
C VAL A 169 -8.91 5.34 0.89
N LEU A 170 -8.92 6.66 0.72
CA LEU A 170 -10.11 7.40 0.31
C LEU A 170 -10.60 7.00 -1.08
N GLN A 171 -9.69 6.92 -2.06
CA GLN A 171 -10.01 6.43 -3.41
C GLN A 171 -10.58 5.02 -3.37
N THR A 172 -9.97 4.12 -2.59
CA THR A 172 -10.45 2.74 -2.47
C THR A 172 -11.85 2.67 -1.86
N PHE A 173 -12.14 3.51 -0.87
CA PHE A 173 -13.47 3.62 -0.28
C PHE A 173 -14.51 4.06 -1.32
N LEU A 174 -14.21 5.12 -2.07
CA LEU A 174 -15.10 5.62 -3.12
C LEU A 174 -15.33 4.57 -4.20
N ILE A 175 -14.29 3.89 -4.68
CA ILE A 175 -14.41 2.80 -5.66
C ILE A 175 -15.34 1.69 -5.14
N ASN A 176 -15.14 1.23 -3.91
CA ASN A 176 -15.98 0.18 -3.33
C ASN A 176 -17.44 0.64 -3.18
N THR A 177 -17.65 1.89 -2.79
CA THR A 177 -18.99 2.48 -2.65
C THR A 177 -19.69 2.60 -4.00
N LEU A 178 -19.01 3.14 -5.01
CA LEU A 178 -19.54 3.33 -6.36
C LEU A 178 -19.79 2.01 -7.09
N SER A 179 -19.03 0.96 -6.75
CA SER A 179 -19.26 -0.39 -7.30
C SER A 179 -20.28 -1.22 -6.52
N GLY A 180 -20.87 -0.70 -5.45
CA GLY A 180 -21.82 -1.43 -4.60
C GLY A 180 -21.21 -2.55 -3.76
N ASP A 181 -19.86 -2.64 -3.67
CA ASP A 181 -19.17 -3.71 -2.94
C ASP A 181 -18.96 -3.33 -1.47
N THR A 182 -20.06 -3.30 -0.73
CA THR A 182 -20.05 -2.93 0.69
C THR A 182 -19.21 -3.86 1.56
N ALA A 183 -19.10 -5.14 1.20
CA ALA A 183 -18.30 -6.11 1.96
C ALA A 183 -16.81 -5.71 2.01
N LYS A 184 -16.26 -5.12 0.93
CA LYS A 184 -14.88 -4.63 0.89
C LYS A 184 -14.63 -3.44 1.79
N ILE A 185 -15.67 -2.67 2.15
CA ILE A 185 -15.52 -1.57 3.10
C ILE A 185 -15.10 -2.10 4.48
N GLY A 186 -15.65 -3.25 4.91
CA GLY A 186 -15.23 -3.90 6.16
C GLY A 186 -13.74 -4.30 6.20
N TRP A 187 -13.12 -4.55 5.05
CA TRP A 187 -11.68 -4.87 4.96
C TRP A 187 -10.76 -3.65 5.08
N MET A 188 -11.34 -2.46 5.14
CA MET A 188 -10.58 -1.22 5.31
C MET A 188 -10.27 -0.91 6.77
N ASP A 189 -10.89 -1.63 7.72
CA ASP A 189 -10.55 -1.52 9.14
C ASP A 189 -9.05 -1.85 9.36
N PRO A 190 -8.27 -0.92 9.94
CA PRO A 190 -6.85 -1.13 10.16
C PRO A 190 -6.54 -2.17 11.26
N ASP A 191 -7.53 -2.53 12.08
CA ASP A 191 -7.35 -3.61 13.06
C ASP A 191 -7.40 -4.98 12.36
N THR A 192 -6.22 -5.55 12.19
CA THR A 192 -6.01 -6.90 11.62
C THR A 192 -5.50 -7.89 12.64
N SER A 193 -5.66 -7.63 13.93
CA SER A 193 -5.10 -8.41 15.05
C SER A 193 -5.54 -9.89 15.06
N SER A 194 -6.70 -10.21 14.53
CA SER A 194 -7.23 -11.57 14.41
C SER A 194 -6.60 -12.42 13.29
N ASN A 195 -5.82 -11.81 12.39
CA ASN A 195 -5.21 -12.52 11.28
C ASN A 195 -3.85 -13.11 11.68
N LYS A 196 -3.56 -14.36 11.26
CA LYS A 196 -2.23 -14.97 11.43
C LYS A 196 -1.14 -14.14 10.75
N LEU A 197 -1.39 -13.71 9.51
CA LEU A 197 -0.56 -12.78 8.75
C LEU A 197 -1.30 -11.45 8.67
N ARG A 198 -0.78 -10.44 9.34
CA ARG A 198 -1.41 -9.11 9.37
C ARG A 198 -0.95 -8.26 8.18
N LYS A 199 -1.88 -7.53 7.58
CA LYS A 199 -1.59 -6.55 6.53
C LYS A 199 -1.83 -5.16 7.09
N ILE A 200 -0.78 -4.35 7.12
CA ILE A 200 -0.81 -3.02 7.73
C ILE A 200 -0.50 -1.92 6.71
N LYS A 201 -1.02 -0.74 6.99
CA LYS A 201 -0.85 0.46 6.17
C LYS A 201 -0.35 1.62 7.04
N PRO A 202 0.94 1.64 7.41
CA PRO A 202 1.46 2.67 8.34
C PRO A 202 1.29 4.10 7.84
N LEU A 203 1.21 4.31 6.51
CA LEU A 203 1.02 5.63 5.88
C LEU A 203 -0.44 6.03 5.71
N SER A 204 -1.42 5.26 6.20
CA SER A 204 -2.85 5.50 5.96
C SER A 204 -3.41 6.82 6.51
N GLU A 205 -2.69 7.50 7.40
CA GLU A 205 -3.04 8.82 7.93
C GLU A 205 -2.13 9.94 7.37
N ILE A 206 -1.30 9.65 6.35
CA ILE A 206 -0.37 10.59 5.71
C ILE A 206 -0.90 10.96 4.32
N TYR A 207 -0.98 12.25 4.02
CA TYR A 207 -1.36 12.76 2.70
C TYR A 207 -0.33 12.38 1.63
N GLU A 208 -0.77 12.10 0.40
CA GLU A 208 0.15 11.82 -0.72
C GLU A 208 1.15 12.99 -0.93
N SER A 209 0.69 14.24 -0.81
CA SER A 209 1.55 15.43 -0.91
C SER A 209 2.64 15.48 0.18
N GLU A 210 2.34 15.02 1.39
CA GLU A 210 3.34 14.91 2.47
C GLU A 210 4.38 13.83 2.15
N ILE A 211 3.97 12.71 1.53
CA ILE A 211 4.91 11.65 1.12
C ILE A 211 5.84 12.15 0.01
N VAL A 212 5.30 12.85 -0.99
CA VAL A 212 6.10 13.48 -2.04
C VAL A 212 7.16 14.41 -1.43
N PHE A 213 6.74 15.32 -0.56
CA PHE A 213 7.67 16.26 0.08
C PHE A 213 8.71 15.55 0.96
N TYR A 214 8.30 14.51 1.69
CA TYR A 214 9.23 13.67 2.48
C TYR A 214 10.28 13.00 1.59
N ALA A 215 9.86 12.41 0.46
CA ALA A 215 10.75 11.74 -0.47
C ALA A 215 11.81 12.69 -1.02
N PHE A 216 11.40 13.88 -1.49
CA PHE A 216 12.34 14.90 -1.98
C PHE A 216 13.28 15.43 -0.88
N THR A 217 12.74 15.74 0.29
CA THR A 217 13.52 16.27 1.42
C THR A 217 14.58 15.29 1.93
N ASN A 218 14.32 13.99 1.85
CA ASN A 218 15.25 12.95 2.28
C ASN A 218 16.04 12.34 1.11
N ASN A 219 15.97 12.91 -0.10
CA ASN A 219 16.67 12.44 -1.31
C ASN A 219 16.46 10.95 -1.59
N LEU A 220 15.23 10.46 -1.41
CA LEU A 220 14.92 9.06 -1.66
C LEU A 220 14.89 8.78 -3.18
N PRO A 221 15.56 7.73 -3.66
CA PRO A 221 15.45 7.34 -5.06
C PRO A 221 14.08 6.67 -5.28
N PHE A 222 13.34 7.09 -6.31
CA PHE A 222 12.10 6.40 -6.68
C PHE A 222 11.85 6.53 -8.17
N GLN A 223 11.17 5.53 -8.72
CA GLN A 223 10.76 5.54 -10.12
C GLN A 223 9.70 6.63 -10.35
N THR A 224 9.93 7.48 -11.35
CA THR A 224 9.03 8.57 -11.74
C THR A 224 8.08 8.18 -12.86
N GLU A 225 8.51 7.24 -13.71
CA GLU A 225 7.69 6.77 -14.82
C GLU A 225 6.44 6.05 -14.31
N PRO A 226 5.25 6.42 -14.83
CA PRO A 226 4.02 5.74 -14.48
C PRO A 226 3.97 4.33 -15.09
N CYS A 227 3.17 3.46 -14.47
CA CYS A 227 2.88 2.16 -15.06
C CYS A 227 2.19 2.34 -16.43
N PRO A 228 2.63 1.66 -17.51
CA PRO A 228 2.02 1.79 -18.84
C PRO A 228 0.54 1.41 -18.91
N HIS A 229 0.04 0.67 -17.90
CA HIS A 229 -1.36 0.28 -17.79
C HIS A 229 -2.18 1.13 -16.80
N MET A 230 -1.70 2.33 -16.43
CA MET A 230 -2.32 3.13 -15.34
C MET A 230 -3.66 3.76 -15.73
N ASP A 231 -3.87 4.06 -17.00
CA ASP A 231 -5.00 4.87 -17.47
C ASP A 231 -6.33 4.11 -17.59
N GLU A 232 -6.34 2.82 -17.28
CA GLU A 232 -7.53 1.98 -17.35
C GLU A 232 -8.45 2.09 -16.12
N GLY A 233 -8.59 3.25 -15.48
CA GLY A 233 -9.41 3.26 -14.27
C GLY A 233 -9.82 4.61 -13.72
N ILE A 234 -10.91 4.60 -12.95
CA ILE A 234 -11.53 5.76 -12.26
C ILE A 234 -10.62 6.44 -11.21
N ARG A 235 -9.43 5.87 -10.90
CA ARG A 235 -8.59 6.38 -9.80
C ARG A 235 -8.09 7.80 -10.03
N THR A 236 -7.77 8.15 -11.26
CA THR A 236 -7.29 9.49 -11.62
C THR A 236 -8.37 10.53 -11.37
N GLU A 237 -9.59 10.28 -11.83
CA GLU A 237 -10.73 11.17 -11.60
C GLU A 237 -11.04 11.35 -10.11
N LEU A 238 -11.03 10.26 -9.34
CA LEU A 238 -11.26 10.33 -7.90
C LEU A 238 -10.14 11.05 -7.16
N ARG A 239 -8.90 10.96 -7.61
CA ARG A 239 -7.76 11.72 -7.07
C ARG A 239 -7.98 13.21 -7.28
N GLU A 240 -8.31 13.62 -8.49
CA GLU A 240 -8.59 15.03 -8.83
C GLU A 240 -9.76 15.57 -8.03
N PHE A 241 -10.86 14.82 -7.93
CA PHE A 241 -12.01 15.17 -7.11
C PHE A 241 -11.64 15.38 -5.64
N LEU A 242 -10.94 14.44 -5.02
CA LEU A 242 -10.52 14.55 -3.62
C LEU A 242 -9.54 15.69 -3.39
N ASN A 243 -8.65 15.96 -4.34
CA ASN A 243 -7.70 17.08 -4.25
C ASN A 243 -8.42 18.44 -4.39
N SER A 244 -9.39 18.53 -5.27
CA SER A 244 -10.22 19.72 -5.43
C SER A 244 -11.02 20.02 -4.13
N LEU A 245 -11.65 19.00 -3.54
CA LEU A 245 -12.35 19.14 -2.28
C LEU A 245 -11.41 19.60 -1.15
N GLU A 246 -10.23 18.98 -1.02
CA GLU A 246 -9.26 19.34 0.03
C GLU A 246 -8.72 20.76 -0.15
N SER A 247 -8.53 21.23 -1.39
CA SER A 247 -8.06 22.59 -1.66
C SER A 247 -9.05 23.65 -1.21
N ASN A 248 -10.35 23.38 -1.36
CA ASN A 248 -11.45 24.27 -0.99
C ASN A 248 -11.89 24.11 0.48
N HIS A 249 -11.71 22.93 1.04
CA HIS A 249 -12.17 22.56 2.38
C HIS A 249 -11.07 21.78 3.11
N SER A 250 -10.08 22.50 3.58
CA SER A 250 -8.90 21.92 4.21
C SER A 250 -9.25 21.00 5.40
N GLY A 251 -8.71 19.78 5.38
CA GLY A 251 -8.96 18.73 6.37
C GLY A 251 -10.12 17.79 6.04
N ILE A 252 -10.81 17.96 4.89
CA ILE A 252 -11.93 17.10 4.51
C ILE A 252 -11.49 15.64 4.33
N LYS A 253 -10.28 15.38 3.85
CA LYS A 253 -9.72 14.03 3.72
C LYS A 253 -9.60 13.34 5.08
N ASN A 254 -9.16 14.04 6.12
CA ASN A 254 -9.08 13.49 7.48
C ASN A 254 -10.48 13.19 8.05
N ASN A 255 -11.46 14.06 7.82
CA ASN A 255 -12.84 13.85 8.24
C ASN A 255 -13.45 12.63 7.54
N MET A 256 -13.23 12.49 6.23
CA MET A 256 -13.67 11.33 5.46
C MET A 256 -13.02 10.05 5.96
N TYR A 257 -11.70 10.05 6.23
CA TYR A 257 -11.00 8.91 6.80
C TYR A 257 -11.59 8.47 8.15
N SER A 258 -11.88 9.43 9.02
CA SER A 258 -12.52 9.16 10.32
C SER A 258 -13.89 8.48 10.17
N SER A 259 -14.67 8.89 9.17
CA SER A 259 -15.95 8.26 8.83
C SER A 259 -15.76 6.85 8.29
N ILE A 260 -14.78 6.64 7.40
CA ILE A 260 -14.44 5.31 6.84
C ILE A 260 -14.11 4.32 7.96
N LEU A 261 -13.33 4.73 8.95
CA LEU A 261 -12.99 3.87 10.08
C LEU A 261 -14.23 3.39 10.85
N LYS A 262 -15.17 4.29 11.12
CA LYS A 262 -16.41 3.94 11.81
C LYS A 262 -17.29 2.99 10.98
N ILE A 263 -17.46 3.30 9.70
CA ILE A 263 -18.25 2.49 8.77
C ILE A 263 -17.61 1.10 8.60
N SER A 264 -16.29 1.02 8.42
CA SER A 264 -15.58 -0.24 8.23
C SER A 264 -15.71 -1.19 9.44
N GLN A 265 -15.69 -0.65 10.65
CA GLN A 265 -15.91 -1.43 11.88
C GLN A 265 -17.33 -2.01 11.96
N ILE A 266 -18.34 -1.21 11.60
CA ILE A 266 -19.74 -1.66 11.57
C ILE A 266 -19.90 -2.77 10.51
N VAL A 267 -19.42 -2.54 9.31
CA VAL A 267 -19.53 -3.49 8.19
C VAL A 267 -18.77 -4.79 8.49
N LYS A 268 -17.58 -4.70 9.09
CA LYS A 268 -16.77 -5.87 9.48
C LYS A 268 -17.50 -6.75 10.47
N LYS A 269 -18.17 -6.17 11.46
CA LYS A 269 -18.99 -6.92 12.43
C LYS A 269 -20.21 -7.61 11.79
N ALA A 270 -20.83 -6.95 10.81
CA ALA A 270 -22.00 -7.50 10.11
C ALA A 270 -21.66 -8.61 9.10
N ASN A 271 -20.44 -8.60 8.53
CA ASN A 271 -20.02 -9.50 7.44
C ASN A 271 -18.94 -10.50 7.89
N HIS A 272 -19.21 -11.26 8.96
CA HIS A 272 -18.30 -12.32 9.39
C HIS A 272 -18.42 -13.51 8.42
N LYS A 273 -17.51 -13.63 7.45
CA LYS A 273 -17.40 -14.83 6.60
C LYS A 273 -16.28 -15.72 7.12
N GLU A 274 -16.58 -16.99 7.27
CA GLU A 274 -15.57 -18.01 7.59
C GLU A 274 -14.55 -18.11 6.45
N LYS A 275 -13.29 -18.35 6.82
CA LYS A 275 -12.23 -18.65 5.88
C LYS A 275 -12.28 -20.12 5.52
N LEU A 276 -12.37 -20.40 4.22
CA LEU A 276 -12.33 -21.73 3.63
C LEU A 276 -10.99 -21.91 2.90
N ASN A 277 -10.69 -23.15 2.54
CA ASN A 277 -9.60 -23.46 1.63
C ASN A 277 -10.13 -23.56 0.21
N CYS A 278 -9.44 -22.91 -0.73
CA CYS A 278 -9.79 -22.99 -2.15
C CYS A 278 -9.74 -24.43 -2.66
N SER A 279 -10.81 -24.90 -3.29
CA SER A 279 -10.90 -26.25 -3.87
C SER A 279 -9.85 -26.53 -4.97
N VAL A 280 -9.34 -25.46 -5.63
CA VAL A 280 -8.37 -25.59 -6.72
C VAL A 280 -6.90 -25.55 -6.22
N CYS A 281 -6.53 -24.60 -5.35
CA CYS A 281 -5.14 -24.36 -4.96
C CYS A 281 -4.84 -24.52 -3.47
N GLY A 282 -5.83 -24.87 -2.64
CA GLY A 282 -5.68 -25.06 -1.19
C GLY A 282 -5.44 -23.79 -0.37
N ASN A 283 -5.32 -22.62 -0.98
CA ASN A 283 -5.07 -21.38 -0.24
C ASN A 283 -6.34 -20.84 0.44
N GLU A 284 -6.17 -20.19 1.59
CA GLU A 284 -7.28 -19.54 2.31
C GLU A 284 -8.03 -18.51 1.44
N CYS A 285 -9.35 -18.57 1.45
CA CYS A 285 -10.27 -17.66 0.76
C CYS A 285 -11.62 -17.59 1.47
N THR A 286 -12.53 -16.74 1.00
CA THR A 286 -13.88 -16.56 1.58
C THR A 286 -14.99 -17.27 0.79
N GLY A 287 -14.62 -18.11 -0.17
CA GLY A 287 -15.56 -18.88 -1.00
C GLY A 287 -14.91 -20.17 -1.45
N ASP A 288 -15.60 -21.01 -2.21
CA ASP A 288 -15.10 -22.30 -2.69
C ASP A 288 -13.85 -22.17 -3.57
N VAL A 289 -13.82 -21.23 -4.48
CA VAL A 289 -12.67 -20.95 -5.36
C VAL A 289 -12.15 -19.53 -5.08
N CYS A 290 -10.82 -19.39 -4.89
CA CYS A 290 -10.20 -18.10 -4.59
C CYS A 290 -10.17 -17.15 -5.81
N SER A 291 -10.00 -15.86 -5.55
CA SER A 291 -10.00 -14.82 -6.60
C SER A 291 -8.91 -15.04 -7.67
N VAL A 292 -7.76 -15.60 -7.30
CA VAL A 292 -6.68 -15.89 -8.25
C VAL A 292 -7.05 -17.05 -9.17
N CYS A 293 -7.54 -18.17 -8.63
CA CYS A 293 -7.98 -19.29 -9.45
C CYS A 293 -9.12 -18.89 -10.39
N LYS A 294 -10.12 -18.13 -9.88
CA LYS A 294 -11.17 -17.54 -10.73
C LYS A 294 -10.60 -16.63 -11.83
N MET A 295 -9.58 -15.84 -11.52
CA MET A 295 -8.94 -14.97 -12.48
C MET A 295 -8.22 -15.77 -13.57
N ILE A 296 -7.42 -16.77 -13.19
CA ILE A 296 -6.72 -17.64 -14.13
C ILE A 296 -7.73 -18.34 -15.05
N THR A 297 -8.79 -18.95 -14.51
CA THR A 297 -9.85 -19.56 -15.30
C THR A 297 -10.47 -18.57 -16.29
N ARG A 298 -10.76 -17.33 -15.88
CA ARG A 298 -11.31 -16.30 -16.78
C ARG A 298 -10.34 -15.86 -17.90
N LEU A 299 -9.04 -15.99 -17.68
CA LEU A 299 -8.01 -15.65 -18.67
C LEU A 299 -7.74 -16.81 -19.63
N THR A 300 -7.72 -18.06 -19.15
CA THR A 300 -7.33 -19.25 -19.92
C THR A 300 -8.51 -20.02 -20.51
N ASN A 301 -9.70 -19.93 -19.92
CA ASN A 301 -10.89 -20.64 -20.42
C ASN A 301 -11.75 -19.75 -21.32
N GLU A 302 -12.09 -20.21 -22.20
CA GLU A 302 -13.18 -20.43 -23.15
C GLU A 302 -14.57 -20.21 -22.55
#